data_37b5dc9a4ea436e971b5dacf377c2384
#
_entry.id   37b5dc9a4ea436e971b5dacf377c2384
#
_cell.length_a   1.000
_cell.length_b   1.000
_cell.length_c   1.000
_cell.angle_alpha   90.00
_cell.angle_beta   90.00
_cell.angle_gamma   90.00
#
_symmetry.space_group_name_H-M   'P 1'
#
loop_
_entity.id
_entity.type
_entity.pdbx_description
1 polymer ?
#
loop_
_entity_poly.entity_id
_entity_poly.type
_entity_poly.pdbx_seq_one_letter_code
_entity_poly.pdbx_strand_id
1 'polypeptide(L)'
;MAKGFTVKAKSPSVSKQPEWDYDKAKEMIRGKTIVFCLPGRGVSYQFLKSFVQLCFDIVQSGASIQISQDYSSMVNFARCKCLGANVLRGPDQIPWDGKLKYDYQLWIDSDIVFNTEKFYQLILLDQDLSLIHI
;
A
#
# COMPACT_ATOMS: atom_id res chain seq x y z
N MET A 1 8.68 -22.84 -36.67
CA MET A 1 8.19 -22.11 -36.76
C MET A 1 7.66 -21.56 -36.05
N ALA A 2 7.82 -21.42 -35.78
CA ALA A 2 7.19 -20.91 -35.11
C ALA A 2 7.01 -19.83 -35.22
N LYS A 3 7.11 -19.42 -35.88
CA LYS A 3 6.83 -18.46 -36.00
C LYS A 3 5.97 -17.90 -35.52
N GLY A 4 5.93 -17.87 -35.14
CA GLY A 4 5.19 -17.19 -34.68
C GLY A 4 4.58 -16.99 -34.08
N PHE A 5 4.36 -17.19 -34.06
CA PHE A 5 3.57 -16.87 -33.37
C PHE A 5 3.66 -15.99 -32.80
N THR A 6 4.15 -15.76 -32.97
CA THR A 6 4.36 -15.02 -32.49
C THR A 6 3.96 -14.35 -31.75
N VAL A 7 3.76 -14.35 -31.62
CA VAL A 7 3.36 -13.91 -30.79
C VAL A 7 3.27 -12.66 -30.49
N LYS A 8 3.89 -12.04 -30.88
CA LYS A 8 3.97 -10.83 -30.68
C LYS A 8 2.91 -10.04 -31.06
N ALA A 9 2.46 -10.38 -31.91
CA ALA A 9 1.52 -9.58 -32.47
C ALA A 9 0.47 -9.18 -31.53
N LYS A 10 0.27 -9.95 -30.56
CA LYS A 10 -0.71 -9.63 -29.78
C LYS A 10 -0.38 -8.67 -28.85
N SER A 11 0.79 -8.56 -28.50
CA SER A 11 1.18 -7.65 -27.52
C SER A 11 0.72 -6.27 -27.73
N PRO A 12 0.76 -5.72 -28.88
CA PRO A 12 0.35 -4.36 -29.07
C PRO A 12 -1.09 -4.09 -28.69
N SER A 13 -1.94 -5.01 -29.00
CA SER A 13 -3.31 -4.77 -28.67
C SER A 13 -3.54 -4.84 -27.18
N VAL A 14 -2.72 -5.56 -26.50
CA VAL A 14 -2.86 -5.66 -25.07
C VAL A 14 -2.38 -4.41 -24.38
N SER A 15 -1.55 -3.66 -25.03
CA SER A 15 -1.00 -2.47 -24.45
C SER A 15 -2.04 -1.39 -24.19
N LYS A 16 -3.28 -1.70 -24.36
CA LYS A 16 -4.34 -0.76 -24.02
C LYS A 16 -4.57 -0.61 -22.54
N GLN A 17 -3.70 -1.16 -21.73
CA GLN A 17 -3.73 -0.85 -20.33
C GLN A 17 -3.49 0.64 -20.14
N PRO A 18 -4.17 1.24 -19.15
CA PRO A 18 -4.00 2.67 -18.93
C PRO A 18 -2.56 2.98 -18.60
N GLU A 19 -2.09 4.08 -19.15
CA GLU A 19 -0.80 4.59 -18.75
C GLU A 19 -0.92 5.27 -17.41
N TRP A 20 -0.05 4.90 -16.50
CA TRP A 20 -0.03 5.49 -15.18
C TRP A 20 1.07 6.54 -15.09
N ASP A 21 0.69 7.75 -14.71
CA ASP A 21 1.66 8.83 -14.53
C ASP A 21 2.22 8.79 -13.12
N TYR A 22 3.31 8.07 -12.96
CA TYR A 22 3.93 7.91 -11.64
C TYR A 22 4.54 9.21 -11.12
N ASP A 23 4.97 10.10 -11.99
CA ASP A 23 5.46 11.40 -11.56
C ASP A 23 4.35 12.22 -10.91
N LYS A 24 3.15 12.14 -11.44
CA LYS A 24 2.00 12.78 -10.84
C LYS A 24 1.71 12.19 -9.46
N ALA A 25 1.80 10.88 -9.32
CA ALA A 25 1.59 10.22 -8.03
C ALA A 25 2.61 10.72 -7.00
N LYS A 26 3.86 10.86 -7.39
CA LYS A 26 4.90 11.37 -6.50
C LYS A 26 4.63 12.82 -6.07
N GLU A 27 4.10 13.63 -6.96
CA GLU A 27 3.71 14.99 -6.61
C GLU A 27 2.54 14.99 -5.63
N MET A 28 1.59 14.08 -5.79
CA MET A 28 0.43 14.00 -4.90
C MET A 28 0.81 13.67 -3.46
N ILE A 29 1.86 12.89 -3.27
CA ILE A 29 2.28 12.50 -1.91
C ILE A 29 3.34 13.43 -1.32
N ARG A 30 3.87 14.37 -2.08
CA ARG A 30 4.90 15.27 -1.58
C ARG A 30 4.36 16.07 -0.38
N GLY A 31 5.11 16.06 0.72
CA GLY A 31 4.71 16.73 1.94
C GLY A 31 3.62 16.02 2.73
N LYS A 32 3.17 14.85 2.26
CA LYS A 32 2.12 14.10 2.95
C LYS A 32 2.73 13.05 3.87
N THR A 33 1.94 12.60 4.82
CA THR A 33 2.33 11.52 5.73
C THR A 33 1.50 10.27 5.41
N ILE A 34 2.20 9.17 5.21
CA ILE A 34 1.58 7.89 4.92
C ILE A 34 1.83 6.97 6.10
N VAL A 35 0.77 6.40 6.65
CA VAL A 35 0.93 5.42 7.71
C VAL A 35 0.66 4.03 7.14
N PHE A 36 1.61 3.15 7.33
CA PHE A 36 1.47 1.75 6.94
C PHE A 36 0.95 0.96 8.12
N CYS A 37 -0.16 0.28 7.92
CA CYS A 37 -0.74 -0.60 8.92
C CYS A 37 -0.47 -2.03 8.50
N LEU A 38 0.36 -2.71 9.26
CA LEU A 38 0.87 -4.04 8.94
C LEU A 38 0.39 -5.05 9.99
N PRO A 39 -0.82 -5.58 9.86
CA PRO A 39 -1.28 -6.60 10.81
C PRO A 39 -0.59 -7.93 10.52
N GLY A 40 -0.11 -8.60 11.54
CA GLY A 40 0.51 -9.90 11.39
C GLY A 40 1.69 -10.11 12.32
N ARG A 41 2.19 -11.33 12.34
CA ARG A 41 3.31 -11.71 13.21
C ARG A 41 4.66 -11.38 12.61
N GLY A 42 4.78 -11.51 11.32
CA GLY A 42 6.04 -11.34 10.64
C GLY A 42 5.83 -11.36 9.14
N VAL A 43 6.88 -11.18 8.40
CA VAL A 43 6.81 -11.08 6.95
C VAL A 43 7.93 -11.94 6.33
N SER A 44 7.75 -12.29 5.06
CA SER A 44 8.78 -12.98 4.30
C SER A 44 9.88 -11.99 3.90
N TYR A 45 11.02 -12.52 3.48
CA TYR A 45 12.08 -11.67 2.94
C TYR A 45 11.66 -10.99 1.64
N GLN A 46 10.79 -11.62 0.87
CA GLN A 46 10.24 -11.00 -0.34
C GLN A 46 9.41 -9.77 0.01
N PHE A 47 8.56 -9.89 1.02
CA PHE A 47 7.78 -8.76 1.51
C PHE A 47 8.71 -7.66 2.02
N LEU A 48 9.69 -8.02 2.83
CA LEU A 48 10.62 -7.05 3.40
C LEU A 48 11.34 -6.27 2.31
N LYS A 49 11.82 -6.95 1.28
CA LYS A 49 12.51 -6.29 0.18
C LYS A 49 11.60 -5.31 -0.55
N SER A 50 10.39 -5.73 -0.85
CA SER A 50 9.41 -4.87 -1.52
C SER A 50 9.06 -3.66 -0.66
N PHE A 51 8.87 -3.89 0.63
CA PHE A 51 8.50 -2.83 1.56
C PHE A 51 9.61 -1.80 1.73
N VAL A 52 10.85 -2.26 1.84
CA VAL A 52 11.99 -1.35 1.97
C VAL A 52 12.15 -0.50 0.72
N GLN A 53 12.02 -1.10 -0.46
CA GLN A 53 12.09 -0.35 -1.71
C GLN A 53 10.99 0.69 -1.80
N LEU A 54 9.77 0.33 -1.39
CA LEU A 54 8.65 1.26 -1.36
C LEU A 54 8.93 2.43 -0.42
N CYS A 55 9.43 2.15 0.78
CA CYS A 55 9.73 3.19 1.75
C CYS A 55 10.79 4.16 1.24
N PHE A 56 11.85 3.66 0.63
CA PHE A 56 12.88 4.51 0.04
C PHE A 56 12.29 5.42 -1.02
N ASP A 57 11.47 4.86 -1.89
CA ASP A 57 10.90 5.61 -2.99
C ASP A 57 9.97 6.72 -2.49
N ILE A 58 9.16 6.42 -1.49
CA ILE A 58 8.24 7.38 -0.89
C ILE A 58 9.01 8.52 -0.23
N VAL A 59 10.04 8.22 0.53
CA VAL A 59 10.83 9.23 1.22
C VAL A 59 11.57 10.10 0.21
N GLN A 60 12.11 9.51 -0.84
CA GLN A 60 12.76 10.27 -1.90
C GLN A 60 11.79 11.19 -2.64
N SER A 61 10.53 10.84 -2.67
CA SER A 61 9.48 11.67 -3.28
C SER A 61 9.04 12.83 -2.39
N GLY A 62 9.59 12.94 -1.19
CA GLY A 62 9.29 14.06 -0.30
C GLY A 62 8.16 13.78 0.68
N ALA A 63 7.71 12.54 0.79
CA ALA A 63 6.67 12.16 1.76
C ALA A 63 7.32 11.62 3.04
N SER A 64 6.53 11.60 4.10
CA SER A 64 6.93 11.01 5.38
C SER A 64 6.18 9.71 5.60
N ILE A 65 6.79 8.77 6.28
CA ILE A 65 6.16 7.48 6.58
C ILE A 65 6.14 7.22 8.07
N GLN A 66 5.09 6.52 8.48
CA GLN A 66 4.96 5.96 9.82
C GLN A 66 4.56 4.50 9.66
N ILE A 67 4.98 3.67 10.57
CA ILE A 67 4.68 2.23 10.50
C ILE A 67 3.99 1.83 11.79
N SER A 68 2.83 1.22 11.65
CA SER A 68 2.10 0.63 12.76
C SER A 68 1.93 -0.85 12.50
N GLN A 69 2.43 -1.65 13.41
CA GLN A 69 2.38 -3.11 13.30
C GLN A 69 1.86 -3.68 14.59
N ASP A 70 0.95 -4.63 14.47
CA ASP A 70 0.47 -5.35 15.62
C ASP A 70 -0.07 -6.71 15.21
N TYR A 71 -0.29 -7.58 16.17
CA TYR A 71 -0.76 -8.92 15.91
C TYR A 71 -1.81 -9.34 16.93
N SER A 72 -2.77 -10.11 16.44
CA SER A 72 -3.70 -10.88 17.26
C SER A 72 -4.08 -12.12 16.47
N SER A 73 -4.48 -13.15 17.19
CA SER A 73 -4.96 -14.38 16.54
C SER A 73 -6.24 -14.16 15.75
N MET A 74 -6.95 -13.06 16.01
CA MET A 74 -8.15 -12.68 15.23
C MET A 74 -7.85 -11.46 14.39
N VAL A 75 -8.21 -11.53 13.11
CA VAL A 75 -7.86 -10.48 12.13
C VAL A 75 -8.45 -9.13 12.52
N ASN A 76 -9.70 -9.09 12.93
CA ASN A 76 -10.33 -7.83 13.33
C ASN A 76 -9.66 -7.20 14.53
N PHE A 77 -9.19 -8.00 15.48
CA PHE A 77 -8.48 -7.49 16.65
C PHE A 77 -7.11 -6.97 16.25
N ALA A 78 -6.41 -7.69 15.36
CA ALA A 78 -5.10 -7.24 14.87
C ALA A 78 -5.21 -5.90 14.18
N ARG A 79 -6.22 -5.73 13.34
CA ARG A 79 -6.45 -4.46 12.64
C ARG A 79 -6.79 -3.34 13.60
N CYS A 80 -7.61 -3.61 14.58
CA CYS A 80 -7.95 -2.62 15.60
C CYS A 80 -6.71 -2.17 16.36
N LYS A 81 -5.85 -3.09 16.74
CA LYS A 81 -4.60 -2.77 17.43
C LYS A 81 -3.66 -1.94 16.59
N CYS A 82 -3.58 -2.21 15.28
CA CYS A 82 -2.76 -1.40 14.39
C CYS A 82 -3.19 0.06 14.39
N LEU A 83 -4.48 0.33 14.62
CA LEU A 83 -4.98 1.68 14.72
C LEU A 83 -4.83 2.30 16.11
N GLY A 84 -4.18 1.59 17.02
CA GLY A 84 -4.07 2.05 18.41
C GLY A 84 -5.41 2.06 19.12
N ALA A 85 -6.35 1.24 18.67
CA ALA A 85 -7.67 1.17 19.23
C ALA A 85 -7.86 -0.13 20.01
N ASN A 86 -8.96 -0.24 20.72
CA ASN A 86 -9.29 -1.44 21.47
C ASN A 86 -10.75 -1.80 21.21
N VAL A 87 -10.97 -2.99 20.70
CA VAL A 87 -12.31 -3.49 20.36
C VAL A 87 -13.29 -3.33 21.53
N LEU A 88 -12.78 -3.46 22.75
CA LEU A 88 -13.62 -3.41 23.94
C LEU A 88 -14.06 -2.00 24.33
N ARG A 89 -13.50 -0.96 23.74
CA ARG A 89 -13.85 0.42 24.10
C ARG A 89 -15.01 0.99 23.27
N GLY A 90 -15.50 0.24 22.29
CA GLY A 90 -16.66 0.64 21.51
C GLY A 90 -16.31 1.35 20.21
N PRO A 91 -17.34 1.76 19.44
CA PRO A 91 -17.14 2.26 18.08
C PRO A 91 -16.73 3.72 17.93
N ASP A 92 -16.75 4.49 19.01
CA ASP A 92 -16.50 5.94 18.94
C ASP A 92 -15.03 6.31 18.96
N GLN A 93 -14.15 5.36 18.78
CA GLN A 93 -12.72 5.60 18.86
C GLN A 93 -12.18 6.24 17.59
N ILE A 94 -11.15 7.07 17.78
CA ILE A 94 -10.41 7.67 16.68
C ILE A 94 -9.07 6.97 16.58
N PRO A 95 -8.57 6.65 15.38
CA PRO A 95 -7.27 6.00 15.25
C PRO A 95 -6.17 6.77 16.00
N TRP A 96 -5.39 6.04 16.79
CA TRP A 96 -4.29 6.57 17.62
C TRP A 96 -4.71 7.72 18.53
N ASP A 97 -5.97 7.72 18.94
CA ASP A 97 -6.56 8.79 19.79
C ASP A 97 -6.37 10.18 19.20
N GLY A 98 -6.27 10.29 17.89
CA GLY A 98 -6.06 11.54 17.20
C GLY A 98 -4.67 12.13 17.34
N LYS A 99 -3.72 11.38 17.93
CA LYS A 99 -2.37 11.89 18.18
C LYS A 99 -1.46 11.77 16.97
N LEU A 100 -1.77 10.89 16.05
CA LEU A 100 -0.98 10.71 14.83
C LEU A 100 -1.67 11.40 13.68
N LYS A 101 -0.98 12.35 13.06
CA LYS A 101 -1.49 13.02 11.87
C LYS A 101 -1.01 12.29 10.64
N TYR A 102 -1.93 11.98 9.74
CA TYR A 102 -1.59 11.29 8.52
C TYR A 102 -2.56 11.72 7.41
N ASP A 103 -2.12 11.54 6.17
CA ASP A 103 -2.93 11.85 4.99
C ASP A 103 -3.45 10.57 4.34
N TYR A 104 -2.68 9.50 4.41
CA TYR A 104 -3.05 8.21 3.84
C TYR A 104 -2.79 7.09 4.82
N GLN A 105 -3.69 6.11 4.87
CA GLN A 105 -3.46 4.83 5.53
C GLN A 105 -3.30 3.76 4.45
N LEU A 106 -2.24 3.01 4.50
CA LEU A 106 -2.06 1.87 3.60
C LEU A 106 -1.97 0.58 4.41
N TRP A 107 -2.88 -0.30 4.16
CA TRP A 107 -2.96 -1.59 4.83
C TRP A 107 -2.37 -2.66 3.93
N ILE A 108 -1.40 -3.40 4.43
CA ILE A 108 -0.78 -4.49 3.70
C ILE A 108 -0.72 -5.71 4.59
N ASP A 109 -1.39 -6.78 4.20
CA ASP A 109 -1.32 -8.04 4.92
C ASP A 109 0.06 -8.68 4.71
N SER A 110 0.51 -9.44 5.69
CA SER A 110 1.89 -9.93 5.74
C SER A 110 2.24 -10.93 4.65
N ASP A 111 1.25 -11.49 3.96
CA ASP A 111 1.45 -12.48 2.90
C ASP A 111 1.30 -11.90 1.49
N ILE A 112 1.14 -10.59 1.39
CA ILE A 112 0.98 -9.93 0.09
C ILE A 112 2.34 -9.67 -0.53
N VAL A 113 2.48 -9.98 -1.82
CA VAL A 113 3.67 -9.63 -2.59
C VAL A 113 3.28 -8.48 -3.53
N PHE A 114 4.02 -7.41 -3.48
CA PHE A 114 3.68 -6.19 -4.20
C PHE A 114 4.94 -5.50 -4.73
N ASN A 115 4.74 -4.46 -5.53
CA ASN A 115 5.83 -3.60 -5.97
C ASN A 115 5.44 -2.12 -5.77
N THR A 116 6.40 -1.25 -5.93
CA THR A 116 6.21 0.19 -5.71
C THR A 116 5.16 0.77 -6.67
N GLU A 117 5.09 0.26 -7.88
CA GLU A 117 4.14 0.75 -8.87
C GLU A 117 2.70 0.59 -8.40
N LYS A 118 2.38 -0.50 -7.71
CA LYS A 118 1.04 -0.73 -7.19
C LYS A 118 0.63 0.34 -6.19
N PHE A 119 1.56 0.77 -5.35
CA PHE A 119 1.30 1.86 -4.43
C PHE A 119 0.94 3.14 -5.17
N TYR A 120 1.72 3.51 -6.18
CA TYR A 120 1.44 4.73 -6.92
C TYR A 120 0.13 4.65 -7.70
N GLN A 121 -0.23 3.47 -8.18
CA GLN A 121 -1.52 3.27 -8.83
C GLN A 121 -2.66 3.54 -7.85
N LEU A 122 -2.53 3.08 -6.61
CA LEU A 122 -3.54 3.36 -5.58
C LEU A 122 -3.66 4.86 -5.32
N ILE A 123 -2.54 5.56 -5.23
CA ILE A 123 -2.55 7.01 -5.02
C ILE A 123 -3.24 7.72 -6.18
N LEU A 124 -2.97 7.29 -7.41
CA LEU A 124 -3.56 7.92 -8.60
C LEU A 124 -5.06 7.71 -8.71
N LEU A 125 -5.59 6.68 -8.09
CA LEU A 125 -7.03 6.47 -8.06
C LEU A 125 -7.75 7.55 -7.25
N ASP A 126 -7.07 8.12 -6.27
CA ASP A 126 -7.56 9.27 -5.48
C ASP A 126 -8.98 9.07 -4.97
N GLN A 127 -9.25 7.91 -4.40
CA GLN A 127 -10.54 7.57 -3.83
C GLN A 127 -10.41 7.42 -2.31
N ASP A 128 -11.51 7.62 -1.60
CA ASP A 128 -11.51 7.45 -0.14
C ASP A 128 -11.10 6.04 0.27
N LEU A 129 -11.52 5.07 -0.51
CA LEU A 129 -11.07 3.68 -0.33
C LEU A 129 -10.71 3.12 -1.68
N SER A 130 -9.45 2.75 -1.84
CA SER A 130 -8.97 2.23 -3.11
C SER A 130 -8.36 0.86 -2.93
N LEU A 131 -8.64 -0.01 -3.87
CA LEU A 131 -8.05 -1.33 -3.95
C LEU A 131 -7.47 -1.52 -5.33
N ILE A 132 -6.37 -2.25 -5.40
CA ILE A 132 -5.83 -2.61 -6.69
C ILE A 132 -5.57 -4.11 -6.69
N HIS A 133 -5.85 -4.73 -7.80
CA HIS A 133 -5.67 -6.16 -7.94
C HIS A 133 -4.18 -6.46 -8.13
N ILE A 134 -3.68 -7.40 -7.36
CA ILE A 134 -2.28 -7.79 -7.37
C ILE A 134 -2.10 -9.17 -7.97
#